data_a32a9f48c97b590b49adfd8c45fb2634
#
_entry.id   a32a9f48c97b590b49adfd8c45fb2634
#
_cell.length_a   1.000
_cell.length_b   1.000
_cell.length_c   1.000
_cell.angle_alpha   90.00
_cell.angle_beta   90.00
_cell.angle_gamma   90.00
#
_symmetry.space_group_name_H-M   'P 1'
#
loop_
_entity.id
_entity.type
_entity.pdbx_description
1 polymer ?
#
loop_
_entity_poly.entity_id
_entity_poly.type
_entity_poly.pdbx_seq_one_letter_code
_entity_poly.pdbx_strand_id
1 'polypeptide(L)'
;MADCLTPENLAAEHLSIARTAQEFWTAEVVPHLAAIQRQDPGVLLGVLRKSADLGFTGISIPERFGGMELDLASVMIVEECFARDASYLVTHGAQAGIGALPLIYFGSEEQKCKYLPQLANASMIAAYALTEPQAGTDAMAIRTRADLTPDGKHYILNGQKMWITNGGLADLYTVFAKVDGEKFTAFLVERAYPGVTPGAEEHKMGLHGSSTTALYLDNVAVPVENVLGEVGRGHIIAFNALNIGRLKIGPYAVGASKEVLALSLAYAKERKAFGTTISEFGAIQHKLAEMAVRIFAVESLYWRVVGQIQQASAIKDLAQECSMVKVYASEAVGYVVDEGVQIHGGYGYHQDYAVERFYRDARIFRIFEGTNEINRVLISRDQEVGTALADIAIQTFALESAELRAQKLGPHAQDMCALIRHQAEERIESATREIHAARGSEPPVRPPAAPVDTIALRRKIARRLLDAGRYVV
;
A
#
# COMPACT_ATOMS: atom_id res chain seq x y z
N MET A 1 -8.73 -25.18 12.32
CA MET A 1 -8.61 -23.90 11.59
C MET A 1 -7.19 -23.43 11.80
N ALA A 2 -6.43 -23.16 10.73
CA ALA A 2 -5.10 -22.62 10.86
C ALA A 2 -5.14 -21.32 11.68
N ASP A 3 -4.16 -21.12 12.54
CA ASP A 3 -4.13 -19.97 13.45
C ASP A 3 -3.98 -18.68 12.62
N CYS A 4 -5.06 -17.90 12.49
CA CYS A 4 -5.07 -16.66 11.71
C CYS A 4 -4.14 -15.66 12.39
N LEU A 5 -3.13 -15.14 11.70
CA LEU A 5 -2.26 -14.10 12.24
C LEU A 5 -3.08 -12.82 12.46
N THR A 6 -2.90 -12.21 13.61
CA THR A 6 -3.55 -10.94 14.00
C THR A 6 -2.55 -10.06 14.75
N PRO A 7 -2.76 -8.74 14.85
CA PRO A 7 -1.85 -7.86 15.59
C PRO A 7 -1.63 -8.28 17.04
N GLU A 8 -2.60 -8.94 17.65
CA GLU A 8 -2.56 -9.38 19.04
C GLU A 8 -1.71 -10.63 19.26
N ASN A 9 -1.37 -11.35 18.18
CA ASN A 9 -0.53 -12.58 18.20
C ASN A 9 0.93 -12.31 17.81
N LEU A 10 1.34 -11.06 17.70
CA LEU A 10 2.71 -10.71 17.33
C LEU A 10 3.70 -11.13 18.42
N ALA A 11 4.84 -11.68 18.00
CA ALA A 11 5.91 -12.10 18.90
C ALA A 11 6.62 -10.90 19.55
N ALA A 12 7.36 -11.13 20.62
CA ALA A 12 8.12 -10.09 21.34
C ALA A 12 9.10 -9.34 20.42
N GLU A 13 9.68 -10.04 19.43
CA GLU A 13 10.55 -9.46 18.41
C GLU A 13 9.80 -8.45 17.54
N HIS A 14 8.61 -8.80 17.04
CA HIS A 14 7.74 -7.88 16.28
C HIS A 14 7.40 -6.61 17.08
N LEU A 15 7.11 -6.77 18.38
CA LEU A 15 6.85 -5.63 19.26
C LEU A 15 8.09 -4.75 19.50
N SER A 16 9.29 -5.35 19.47
CA SER A 16 10.54 -4.59 19.52
C SER A 16 10.77 -3.79 18.24
N ILE A 17 10.55 -4.40 17.07
CA ILE A 17 10.62 -3.73 15.76
C ILE A 17 9.64 -2.55 15.71
N ALA A 18 8.40 -2.76 16.18
CA ALA A 18 7.39 -1.71 16.24
C ALA A 18 7.85 -0.52 17.09
N ARG A 19 8.48 -0.77 18.25
CA ARG A 19 9.04 0.29 19.10
C ARG A 19 10.17 1.04 18.42
N THR A 20 11.12 0.33 17.85
CA THR A 20 12.26 0.95 17.13
C THR A 20 11.77 1.81 15.96
N ALA A 21 10.80 1.32 15.18
CA ALA A 21 10.19 2.09 14.09
C ALA A 21 9.48 3.34 14.61
N GLN A 22 8.76 3.24 15.74
CA GLN A 22 8.09 4.37 16.37
C GLN A 22 9.08 5.42 16.92
N GLU A 23 10.16 4.98 17.56
CA GLU A 23 11.22 5.85 18.06
C GLU A 23 11.92 6.58 16.91
N PHE A 24 12.29 5.85 15.86
CA PHE A 24 12.84 6.42 14.63
C PHE A 24 11.89 7.46 14.01
N TRP A 25 10.61 7.10 13.86
CA TRP A 25 9.60 8.01 13.33
C TRP A 25 9.59 9.34 14.10
N THR A 26 9.52 9.26 15.42
CA THR A 26 9.40 10.43 16.27
C THR A 26 10.68 11.29 16.29
N ALA A 27 11.84 10.63 16.33
CA ALA A 27 13.12 11.32 16.43
C ALA A 27 13.63 11.86 15.09
N GLU A 28 13.41 11.13 13.99
CA GLU A 28 14.07 11.40 12.73
C GLU A 28 13.13 11.86 11.61
N VAL A 29 11.89 11.40 11.58
CA VAL A 29 10.95 11.77 10.49
C VAL A 29 10.15 13.00 10.86
N VAL A 30 9.52 13.02 12.04
CA VAL A 30 8.63 14.11 12.48
C VAL A 30 9.29 15.49 12.40
N PRO A 31 10.55 15.72 12.86
CA PRO A 31 11.17 17.02 12.79
C PRO A 31 11.42 17.51 11.36
N HIS A 32 11.43 16.60 10.39
CA HIS A 32 11.76 16.89 8.99
C HIS A 32 10.53 16.90 8.05
N LEU A 33 9.32 16.61 8.55
CA LEU A 33 8.11 16.48 7.71
C LEU A 33 7.87 17.69 6.81
N ALA A 34 7.96 18.90 7.36
CA ALA A 34 7.73 20.11 6.58
C ALA A 34 8.78 20.30 5.45
N ALA A 35 10.04 19.96 5.73
CA ALA A 35 11.12 20.03 4.75
C ALA A 35 10.99 18.92 3.69
N ILE A 36 10.57 17.71 4.10
CA ILE A 36 10.25 16.60 3.19
C ILE A 36 9.13 17.04 2.23
N GLN A 37 8.03 17.61 2.75
CA GLN A 37 6.89 18.04 1.93
C GLN A 37 7.26 19.14 0.92
N ARG A 38 8.25 19.97 1.23
CA ARG A 38 8.78 20.99 0.29
C ARG A 38 9.84 20.44 -0.66
N GLN A 39 10.24 19.17 -0.52
CA GLN A 39 11.39 18.58 -1.22
C GLN A 39 12.69 19.35 -1.01
N ASP A 40 12.94 19.84 0.22
CA ASP A 40 14.20 20.51 0.54
C ASP A 40 15.38 19.57 0.22
N PRO A 41 16.40 20.04 -0.52
CA PRO A 41 17.46 19.18 -1.05
C PRO A 41 18.16 18.34 0.00
N GLY A 42 18.24 17.02 -0.23
CA GLY A 42 18.96 16.06 0.61
C GLY A 42 18.27 15.65 1.90
N VAL A 43 17.17 16.32 2.32
CA VAL A 43 16.50 16.02 3.60
C VAL A 43 15.91 14.61 3.58
N LEU A 44 15.09 14.29 2.58
CA LEU A 44 14.46 12.97 2.46
C LEU A 44 15.50 11.84 2.40
N LEU A 45 16.56 12.00 1.60
CA LEU A 45 17.64 11.02 1.52
C LEU A 45 18.42 10.90 2.84
N GLY A 46 18.62 12.00 3.54
CA GLY A 46 19.26 12.01 4.86
C GLY A 46 18.47 11.18 5.87
N VAL A 47 17.15 11.34 5.92
CA VAL A 47 16.26 10.55 6.78
C VAL A 47 16.22 9.08 6.34
N LEU A 48 16.18 8.82 5.03
CA LEU A 48 16.21 7.45 4.51
C LEU A 48 17.50 6.71 4.87
N ARG A 49 18.65 7.36 4.83
CA ARG A 49 19.94 6.78 5.26
C ARG A 49 19.96 6.47 6.76
N LYS A 50 19.41 7.34 7.59
CA LYS A 50 19.24 7.04 9.03
C LYS A 50 18.34 5.82 9.28
N SER A 51 17.32 5.60 8.44
CA SER A 51 16.53 4.36 8.53
C SER A 51 17.32 3.13 8.08
N ALA A 52 18.28 3.30 7.17
CA ALA A 52 19.19 2.24 6.76
C ALA A 52 20.17 1.86 7.89
N ASP A 53 20.62 2.82 8.71
CA ASP A 53 21.45 2.54 9.89
C ASP A 53 20.73 1.63 10.91
N LEU A 54 19.39 1.63 10.91
CA LEU A 54 18.55 0.72 11.69
C LEU A 54 18.12 -0.55 10.91
N GLY A 55 18.61 -0.72 9.69
CA GLY A 55 18.33 -1.86 8.82
C GLY A 55 16.99 -1.82 8.08
N PHE A 56 16.16 -0.77 8.22
CA PHE A 56 14.81 -0.74 7.65
C PHE A 56 14.80 -0.75 6.12
N THR A 57 15.80 -0.19 5.44
CA THR A 57 15.92 -0.26 3.97
C THR A 57 16.34 -1.65 3.49
N GLY A 58 17.05 -2.40 4.32
CA GLY A 58 17.48 -3.77 4.08
C GLY A 58 16.62 -4.84 4.75
N ILE A 59 15.43 -4.50 5.23
CA ILE A 59 14.59 -5.35 6.09
C ILE A 59 14.33 -6.75 5.50
N SER A 60 14.11 -6.86 4.20
CA SER A 60 13.86 -8.12 3.48
C SER A 60 15.10 -8.66 2.75
N ILE A 61 16.21 -7.93 2.74
CA ILE A 61 17.44 -8.35 2.07
C ILE A 61 18.11 -9.44 2.94
N PRO A 62 18.58 -10.56 2.35
CA PRO A 62 19.27 -11.60 3.11
C PRO A 62 20.51 -11.08 3.85
N GLU A 63 20.76 -11.61 5.06
CA GLU A 63 21.88 -11.22 5.92
C GLU A 63 23.24 -11.30 5.20
N ARG A 64 23.44 -12.34 4.37
CA ARG A 64 24.66 -12.51 3.57
C ARG A 64 24.95 -11.38 2.59
N PHE A 65 23.95 -10.53 2.30
CA PHE A 65 24.06 -9.32 1.48
C PHE A 65 23.92 -8.04 2.31
N GLY A 66 24.06 -8.11 3.62
CA GLY A 66 24.03 -6.97 4.52
C GLY A 66 22.64 -6.49 4.92
N GLY A 67 21.59 -7.27 4.68
CA GLY A 67 20.24 -7.00 5.13
C GLY A 67 19.91 -7.60 6.49
N MET A 68 18.65 -7.51 6.90
CA MET A 68 18.15 -8.06 8.16
C MET A 68 17.42 -9.40 8.01
N GLU A 69 17.03 -9.77 6.79
CA GLU A 69 16.31 -11.02 6.46
C GLU A 69 15.06 -11.26 7.34
N LEU A 70 14.36 -10.19 7.71
CA LEU A 70 13.17 -10.28 8.56
C LEU A 70 11.96 -10.77 7.77
N ASP A 71 11.01 -11.31 8.51
CA ASP A 71 9.78 -11.85 7.96
C ASP A 71 8.81 -10.76 7.43
N LEU A 72 7.79 -11.19 6.71
CA LEU A 72 6.81 -10.28 6.11
C LEU A 72 6.01 -9.51 7.18
N ALA A 73 5.79 -10.09 8.36
CA ALA A 73 5.10 -9.41 9.45
C ALA A 73 5.90 -8.20 9.94
N SER A 74 7.20 -8.34 10.09
CA SER A 74 8.13 -7.26 10.43
C SER A 74 8.08 -6.12 9.41
N VAL A 75 8.07 -6.45 8.11
CA VAL A 75 7.91 -5.47 7.05
C VAL A 75 6.60 -4.68 7.20
N MET A 76 5.46 -5.36 7.42
CA MET A 76 4.16 -4.71 7.54
C MET A 76 4.08 -3.79 8.76
N ILE A 77 4.74 -4.15 9.86
CA ILE A 77 4.82 -3.32 11.07
C ILE A 77 5.54 -2.00 10.80
N VAL A 78 6.70 -2.06 10.13
CA VAL A 78 7.47 -0.86 9.78
C VAL A 78 6.69 0.03 8.82
N GLU A 79 6.07 -0.56 7.80
CA GLU A 79 5.27 0.17 6.81
C GLU A 79 4.03 0.82 7.44
N GLU A 80 3.35 0.16 8.38
CA GLU A 80 2.23 0.76 9.11
C GLU A 80 2.69 1.96 9.95
N CYS A 81 3.85 1.87 10.59
CA CYS A 81 4.41 2.98 11.36
C CYS A 81 4.73 4.19 10.48
N PHE A 82 5.31 3.96 9.29
CA PHE A 82 5.71 5.01 8.36
C PHE A 82 4.53 5.63 7.60
N ALA A 83 3.38 4.99 7.59
CA ALA A 83 2.17 5.46 6.90
C ALA A 83 1.56 6.77 7.46
N ARG A 84 2.13 7.34 8.50
CA ARG A 84 1.79 8.67 9.03
C ARG A 84 2.23 9.83 8.14
N ASP A 85 3.14 9.56 7.19
CA ASP A 85 3.45 10.46 6.07
C ASP A 85 3.64 9.64 4.79
N ALA A 86 2.76 9.81 3.85
CA ALA A 86 2.75 9.00 2.64
C ALA A 86 3.93 9.32 1.71
N SER A 87 4.52 10.51 1.76
CA SER A 87 5.70 10.87 0.97
C SER A 87 6.94 10.08 1.41
N TYR A 88 7.19 10.03 2.72
CA TYR A 88 8.27 9.21 3.28
C TYR A 88 8.01 7.71 3.05
N LEU A 89 6.77 7.28 3.33
CA LEU A 89 6.34 5.89 3.17
C LEU A 89 6.62 5.35 1.77
N VAL A 90 6.15 6.04 0.71
CA VAL A 90 6.31 5.53 -0.66
C VAL A 90 7.77 5.57 -1.12
N THR A 91 8.57 6.52 -0.63
CA THR A 91 10.01 6.58 -0.89
C THR A 91 10.73 5.38 -0.27
N HIS A 92 10.46 5.10 1.02
CA HIS A 92 10.97 3.92 1.72
C HIS A 92 10.46 2.63 1.08
N GLY A 93 9.14 2.55 0.82
CA GLY A 93 8.51 1.38 0.20
C GLY A 93 9.00 1.09 -1.23
N ALA A 94 9.42 2.12 -1.98
CA ALA A 94 10.08 1.93 -3.27
C ALA A 94 11.50 1.38 -3.07
N GLN A 95 12.27 1.88 -2.10
CA GLN A 95 13.61 1.37 -1.79
C GLN A 95 13.59 -0.05 -1.28
N ALA A 96 12.92 -0.33 -0.17
CA ALA A 96 12.91 -1.62 0.52
C ALA A 96 11.93 -2.64 -0.09
N GLY A 97 11.05 -2.21 -0.98
CA GLY A 97 10.01 -3.01 -1.61
C GLY A 97 10.23 -3.21 -3.10
N ILE A 98 9.42 -2.56 -3.93
CA ILE A 98 9.39 -2.80 -5.38
C ILE A 98 10.72 -2.55 -6.10
N GLY A 99 11.64 -1.76 -5.53
CA GLY A 99 12.98 -1.56 -6.07
C GLY A 99 13.94 -2.71 -5.74
N ALA A 100 13.88 -3.27 -4.53
CA ALA A 100 14.77 -4.34 -4.08
C ALA A 100 14.23 -5.76 -4.35
N LEU A 101 12.92 -5.98 -4.19
CA LEU A 101 12.30 -7.32 -4.29
C LEU A 101 12.54 -8.03 -5.63
N PRO A 102 12.48 -7.37 -6.81
CA PRO A 102 12.81 -8.00 -8.07
C PRO A 102 14.21 -8.63 -8.07
N LEU A 103 15.19 -7.90 -7.54
CA LEU A 103 16.57 -8.37 -7.44
C LEU A 103 16.73 -9.49 -6.40
N ILE A 104 16.06 -9.39 -5.24
CA ILE A 104 16.09 -10.42 -4.19
C ILE A 104 15.59 -11.76 -4.73
N TYR A 105 14.47 -11.77 -5.46
CA TYR A 105 13.83 -13.01 -5.91
C TYR A 105 14.36 -13.55 -7.25
N PHE A 106 14.80 -12.68 -8.15
CA PHE A 106 15.11 -13.06 -9.53
C PHE A 106 16.53 -12.73 -9.98
N GLY A 107 17.32 -12.02 -9.17
CA GLY A 107 18.71 -11.68 -9.47
C GLY A 107 19.62 -12.90 -9.46
N SER A 108 20.66 -12.90 -10.32
CA SER A 108 21.79 -13.82 -10.19
C SER A 108 22.59 -13.55 -8.92
N GLU A 109 23.42 -14.49 -8.48
CA GLU A 109 24.27 -14.25 -7.30
C GLU A 109 25.21 -13.06 -7.52
N GLU A 110 25.75 -12.89 -8.75
CA GLU A 110 26.62 -11.77 -9.10
C GLU A 110 25.85 -10.43 -9.00
N GLN A 111 24.62 -10.37 -9.52
CA GLN A 111 23.75 -9.19 -9.41
C GLN A 111 23.42 -8.88 -7.95
N LYS A 112 23.07 -9.88 -7.17
CA LYS A 112 22.79 -9.74 -5.74
C LYS A 112 24.00 -9.23 -4.96
N CYS A 113 25.19 -9.84 -5.17
CA CYS A 113 26.44 -9.40 -4.54
C CYS A 113 26.79 -7.96 -4.90
N LYS A 114 26.53 -7.55 -6.14
CA LYS A 114 26.84 -6.19 -6.63
C LYS A 114 25.94 -5.13 -6.03
N TYR A 115 24.62 -5.36 -6.00
CA TYR A 115 23.65 -4.31 -5.75
C TYR A 115 23.00 -4.36 -4.36
N LEU A 116 22.68 -5.57 -3.82
CA LEU A 116 21.92 -5.66 -2.57
C LEU A 116 22.59 -5.00 -1.36
N PRO A 117 23.93 -5.10 -1.16
CA PRO A 117 24.58 -4.42 -0.03
C PRO A 117 24.42 -2.90 -0.09
N GLN A 118 24.45 -2.32 -1.29
CA GLN A 118 24.30 -0.88 -1.50
C GLN A 118 22.84 -0.44 -1.33
N LEU A 119 21.87 -1.29 -1.67
CA LEU A 119 20.46 -1.03 -1.41
C LEU A 119 20.13 -1.16 0.09
N ALA A 120 20.73 -2.13 0.78
CA ALA A 120 20.50 -2.35 2.21
C ALA A 120 20.94 -1.14 3.06
N ASN A 121 22.07 -0.53 2.75
CA ASN A 121 22.61 0.64 3.48
C ASN A 121 22.22 1.99 2.86
N ALA A 122 21.33 1.99 1.85
CA ALA A 122 20.88 3.19 1.12
C ALA A 122 22.03 4.07 0.56
N SER A 123 23.21 3.50 0.27
CA SER A 123 24.25 4.16 -0.52
C SER A 123 23.88 4.21 -2.00
N MET A 124 22.98 3.30 -2.43
CA MET A 124 22.34 3.28 -3.73
C MET A 124 20.82 3.29 -3.54
N ILE A 125 20.14 4.14 -4.28
CA ILE A 125 18.67 4.24 -4.25
C ILE A 125 18.08 3.48 -5.44
N ALA A 126 17.03 2.70 -5.18
CA ALA A 126 16.34 1.93 -6.21
C ALA A 126 15.02 2.55 -6.64
N ALA A 127 14.65 2.31 -7.89
CA ALA A 127 13.35 2.62 -8.45
C ALA A 127 12.86 1.48 -9.36
N TYR A 128 11.54 1.42 -9.54
CA TYR A 128 10.85 0.45 -10.38
C TYR A 128 10.17 1.16 -11.56
N ALA A 129 10.63 0.87 -12.77
CA ALA A 129 10.27 1.62 -13.98
C ALA A 129 9.50 0.75 -14.98
N LEU A 130 8.19 0.56 -14.72
CA LEU A 130 7.28 -0.22 -15.56
C LEU A 130 6.42 0.68 -16.44
N THR A 131 5.67 1.61 -15.83
CA THR A 131 4.64 2.43 -16.47
C THR A 131 5.19 3.32 -17.58
N GLU A 132 4.44 3.44 -18.67
CA GLU A 132 4.72 4.32 -19.81
C GLU A 132 3.52 5.24 -20.07
N PRO A 133 3.68 6.35 -20.82
CA PRO A 133 2.59 7.28 -21.10
C PRO A 133 1.31 6.63 -21.66
N GLN A 134 1.45 5.56 -22.44
CA GLN A 134 0.33 4.82 -23.05
C GLN A 134 0.04 3.47 -22.39
N ALA A 135 0.84 3.04 -21.40
CA ALA A 135 0.75 1.72 -20.77
C ALA A 135 0.81 1.84 -19.24
N GLY A 136 -0.32 2.17 -18.63
CA GLY A 136 -0.51 2.14 -17.17
C GLY A 136 -1.16 0.84 -16.72
N THR A 137 -2.48 0.75 -16.85
CA THR A 137 -3.27 -0.45 -16.47
C THR A 137 -2.93 -1.66 -17.35
N ASP A 138 -2.80 -1.46 -18.66
CA ASP A 138 -2.30 -2.49 -19.60
C ASP A 138 -0.77 -2.48 -19.60
N ALA A 139 -0.18 -3.04 -18.55
CA ALA A 139 1.26 -3.08 -18.37
C ALA A 139 2.00 -3.90 -19.44
N MET A 140 1.31 -4.83 -20.12
CA MET A 140 1.90 -5.61 -21.19
C MET A 140 2.05 -4.82 -22.52
N ALA A 141 1.36 -3.69 -22.64
CA ALA A 141 1.40 -2.83 -23.83
C ALA A 141 2.57 -1.83 -23.84
N ILE A 142 3.57 -1.99 -22.98
CA ILE A 142 4.79 -1.15 -23.01
C ILE A 142 5.45 -1.17 -24.38
N ARG A 143 6.13 -0.06 -24.74
CA ARG A 143 6.79 0.13 -26.03
C ARG A 143 8.29 0.36 -25.94
N THR A 144 8.85 0.54 -24.73
CA THR A 144 10.31 0.59 -24.52
C THR A 144 10.93 -0.64 -25.16
N ARG A 145 11.91 -0.43 -26.04
CA ARG A 145 12.61 -1.49 -26.80
C ARG A 145 13.97 -1.76 -26.20
N ALA A 146 14.43 -2.99 -26.39
CA ALA A 146 15.79 -3.43 -26.07
C ALA A 146 16.30 -4.29 -27.25
N ASP A 147 17.26 -3.76 -27.98
CA ASP A 147 17.83 -4.42 -29.16
C ASP A 147 19.24 -4.93 -28.84
N LEU A 148 19.52 -6.22 -29.06
CA LEU A 148 20.82 -6.82 -28.77
C LEU A 148 21.86 -6.28 -29.78
N THR A 149 23.03 -5.86 -29.28
CA THR A 149 24.15 -5.43 -30.16
C THR A 149 24.71 -6.59 -30.95
N PRO A 150 25.33 -6.32 -32.15
CA PRO A 150 25.86 -7.39 -33.00
C PRO A 150 26.95 -8.24 -32.35
N ASP A 151 27.67 -7.70 -31.36
CA ASP A 151 28.69 -8.42 -30.61
C ASP A 151 28.10 -9.25 -29.45
N GLY A 152 26.79 -9.14 -29.23
CA GLY A 152 26.05 -9.87 -28.19
C GLY A 152 26.35 -9.46 -26.74
N LYS A 153 27.00 -8.29 -26.53
CA LYS A 153 27.44 -7.89 -25.19
C LYS A 153 26.50 -6.91 -24.49
N HIS A 154 25.66 -6.18 -25.24
CA HIS A 154 24.79 -5.17 -24.68
C HIS A 154 23.40 -5.23 -25.31
N TYR A 155 22.40 -4.79 -24.55
CA TYR A 155 21.10 -4.38 -25.06
C TYR A 155 21.04 -2.86 -25.17
N ILE A 156 20.63 -2.32 -26.30
CA ILE A 156 20.38 -0.88 -26.50
C ILE A 156 18.92 -0.60 -26.16
N LEU A 157 18.70 0.09 -25.06
CA LEU A 157 17.37 0.46 -24.58
C LEU A 157 16.99 1.84 -25.12
N ASN A 158 15.76 1.92 -25.66
CA ASN A 158 15.14 3.15 -26.13
C ASN A 158 13.68 3.22 -25.68
N GLY A 159 13.29 4.32 -25.04
CA GLY A 159 11.92 4.52 -24.58
C GLY A 159 11.78 5.56 -23.49
N GLN A 160 10.55 5.61 -22.93
CA GLN A 160 10.20 6.52 -21.85
C GLN A 160 9.36 5.80 -20.80
N LYS A 161 9.70 5.99 -19.53
CA LYS A 161 8.89 5.57 -18.39
C LYS A 161 8.27 6.79 -17.73
N MET A 162 7.17 6.60 -16.99
CA MET A 162 6.39 7.67 -16.40
C MET A 162 5.94 7.32 -14.99
N TRP A 163 5.78 8.33 -14.15
CA TRP A 163 5.33 8.19 -12.74
C TRP A 163 6.26 7.33 -11.88
N ILE A 164 7.57 7.46 -12.06
CA ILE A 164 8.55 6.61 -11.37
C ILE A 164 8.85 7.19 -9.98
N THR A 165 8.38 6.50 -8.94
CA THR A 165 8.73 6.81 -7.55
C THR A 165 10.23 6.65 -7.34
N ASN A 166 10.85 7.57 -6.63
CA ASN A 166 12.29 7.74 -6.50
C ASN A 166 13.01 8.05 -7.82
N GLY A 167 12.29 8.31 -8.91
CA GLY A 167 12.88 8.47 -10.25
C GLY A 167 13.97 9.53 -10.33
N GLY A 168 13.80 10.66 -9.63
CA GLY A 168 14.81 11.73 -9.55
C GLY A 168 15.96 11.43 -8.59
N LEU A 169 15.81 10.44 -7.70
CA LEU A 169 16.78 10.11 -6.64
C LEU A 169 17.55 8.82 -6.93
N ALA A 170 16.96 7.90 -7.71
CA ALA A 170 17.46 6.55 -7.89
C ALA A 170 18.80 6.49 -8.64
N ASP A 171 19.65 5.58 -8.20
CA ASP A 171 20.91 5.19 -8.83
C ASP A 171 20.74 3.92 -9.66
N LEU A 172 19.75 3.08 -9.31
CA LEU A 172 19.42 1.82 -9.96
C LEU A 172 17.92 1.74 -10.29
N TYR A 173 17.62 1.46 -11.56
CA TYR A 173 16.25 1.28 -12.03
C TYR A 173 16.03 -0.17 -12.48
N THR A 174 14.97 -0.83 -11.99
CA THR A 174 14.45 -2.03 -12.63
C THR A 174 13.55 -1.60 -13.79
N VAL A 175 14.06 -1.68 -15.02
CA VAL A 175 13.37 -1.23 -16.23
C VAL A 175 12.79 -2.42 -16.98
N PHE A 176 11.54 -2.33 -17.42
CA PHE A 176 10.91 -3.32 -18.29
C PHE A 176 10.89 -2.82 -19.72
N ALA A 177 11.37 -3.68 -20.65
CA ALA A 177 11.44 -3.39 -22.06
C ALA A 177 11.10 -4.63 -22.89
N LYS A 178 10.81 -4.45 -24.19
CA LYS A 178 10.56 -5.54 -25.13
C LYS A 178 11.81 -5.83 -25.97
N VAL A 179 12.40 -7.00 -25.77
CA VAL A 179 13.44 -7.53 -26.64
C VAL A 179 12.78 -8.03 -27.93
N ASP A 180 13.36 -7.72 -29.05
CA ASP A 180 12.84 -8.03 -30.42
C ASP A 180 11.38 -7.49 -30.62
N GLY A 181 10.99 -6.47 -29.89
CA GLY A 181 9.65 -5.87 -29.93
C GLY A 181 8.53 -6.65 -29.24
N GLU A 182 8.78 -7.86 -28.77
CA GLU A 182 7.77 -8.77 -28.23
C GLU A 182 8.10 -9.31 -26.83
N LYS A 183 9.35 -9.72 -26.60
CA LYS A 183 9.77 -10.43 -25.39
C LYS A 183 9.89 -9.51 -24.18
N PHE A 184 8.84 -9.44 -23.37
CA PHE A 184 8.78 -8.61 -22.17
C PHE A 184 9.87 -9.03 -21.17
N THR A 185 10.86 -8.16 -20.94
CA THR A 185 12.10 -8.47 -20.20
C THR A 185 12.39 -7.39 -19.16
N ALA A 186 12.98 -7.76 -18.03
CA ALA A 186 13.43 -6.85 -17.00
C ALA A 186 14.94 -6.62 -17.09
N PHE A 187 15.38 -5.39 -16.85
CA PHE A 187 16.77 -4.96 -16.88
C PHE A 187 17.14 -4.17 -15.64
N LEU A 188 18.34 -4.37 -15.12
CA LEU A 188 18.96 -3.52 -14.10
C LEU A 188 19.74 -2.41 -14.82
N VAL A 189 19.23 -1.17 -14.71
CA VAL A 189 19.77 -0.01 -15.42
C VAL A 189 20.32 0.98 -14.38
N GLU A 190 21.63 1.23 -14.44
CA GLU A 190 22.28 2.21 -13.58
C GLU A 190 22.05 3.63 -14.13
N ARG A 191 21.80 4.59 -13.23
CA ARG A 191 21.64 6.01 -13.62
C ARG A 191 22.87 6.56 -14.34
N ALA A 192 24.04 6.03 -14.03
CA ALA A 192 25.30 6.45 -14.62
C ALA A 192 25.48 6.05 -16.08
N TYR A 193 24.63 5.16 -16.63
CA TYR A 193 24.74 4.77 -18.03
C TYR A 193 24.41 5.96 -18.94
N PRO A 194 25.24 6.25 -19.96
CA PRO A 194 24.94 7.29 -20.93
C PRO A 194 23.56 7.10 -21.55
N GLY A 195 22.80 8.17 -21.68
CA GLY A 195 21.44 8.17 -22.23
C GLY A 195 20.32 7.94 -21.19
N VAL A 196 20.63 7.66 -19.93
CA VAL A 196 19.65 7.60 -18.84
C VAL A 196 19.44 9.02 -18.30
N THR A 197 18.20 9.53 -18.42
CA THR A 197 17.88 10.89 -17.98
C THR A 197 16.55 10.91 -17.22
N PRO A 198 16.53 11.14 -15.91
CA PRO A 198 15.30 11.45 -15.18
C PRO A 198 14.70 12.78 -15.65
N GLY A 199 13.36 12.83 -15.74
CA GLY A 199 12.63 14.07 -16.04
C GLY A 199 12.54 15.01 -14.85
N ALA A 200 11.80 16.10 -15.02
CA ALA A 200 11.44 16.99 -13.92
C ALA A 200 10.50 16.30 -12.93
N GLU A 201 10.49 16.81 -11.69
CA GLU A 201 9.51 16.36 -10.67
C GLU A 201 8.08 16.66 -11.10
N GLU A 202 7.21 15.71 -10.89
CA GLU A 202 5.79 15.80 -11.27
C GLU A 202 4.99 16.62 -10.26
N HIS A 203 4.13 17.51 -10.75
CA HIS A 203 3.19 18.27 -9.93
C HIS A 203 1.97 17.42 -9.57
N LYS A 204 2.01 16.74 -8.43
CA LYS A 204 1.00 15.78 -7.99
C LYS A 204 -0.06 16.43 -7.09
N MET A 205 -1.22 15.81 -7.01
CA MET A 205 -2.28 16.19 -6.05
C MET A 205 -1.84 16.02 -4.60
N GLY A 206 -1.11 14.95 -4.30
CA GLY A 206 -0.54 14.59 -3.00
C GLY A 206 0.84 13.98 -3.16
N LEU A 207 1.40 13.41 -2.08
CA LEU A 207 2.75 12.85 -2.04
C LEU A 207 3.81 13.87 -2.48
N HIS A 208 3.65 15.12 -2.06
CA HIS A 208 4.49 16.22 -2.54
C HIS A 208 5.97 16.00 -2.22
N GLY A 209 6.26 15.42 -1.06
CA GLY A 209 7.63 15.16 -0.61
C GLY A 209 8.32 13.97 -1.28
N SER A 210 7.58 13.10 -1.98
CA SER A 210 8.17 11.96 -2.69
C SER A 210 8.59 12.36 -4.11
N SER A 211 9.83 12.06 -4.50
CA SER A 211 10.27 12.22 -5.87
C SER A 211 9.48 11.31 -6.81
N THR A 212 8.94 11.88 -7.87
CA THR A 212 8.23 11.16 -8.92
C THR A 212 8.54 11.82 -10.25
N THR A 213 9.20 11.10 -11.18
CA THR A 213 9.62 11.66 -12.46
C THR A 213 9.30 10.74 -13.61
N ALA A 214 9.36 11.26 -14.84
CA ALA A 214 9.60 10.43 -16.01
C ALA A 214 11.04 9.89 -16.01
N LEU A 215 11.31 8.83 -16.79
CA LEU A 215 12.65 8.33 -17.07
C LEU A 215 12.79 8.17 -18.58
N TYR A 216 13.75 8.87 -19.17
CA TYR A 216 14.06 8.80 -20.59
C TYR A 216 15.27 7.89 -20.80
N LEU A 217 15.17 7.02 -21.80
CA LEU A 217 16.20 6.09 -22.22
C LEU A 217 16.51 6.37 -23.70
N ASP A 218 17.69 6.92 -23.98
CA ASP A 218 18.13 7.24 -25.33
C ASP A 218 19.42 6.51 -25.65
N ASN A 219 19.31 5.45 -26.42
CA ASN A 219 20.44 4.59 -26.82
C ASN A 219 21.27 4.07 -25.65
N VAL A 220 20.61 3.70 -24.56
CA VAL A 220 21.26 3.23 -23.33
C VAL A 220 21.82 1.82 -23.55
N ALA A 221 23.15 1.69 -23.51
CA ALA A 221 23.84 0.42 -23.59
C ALA A 221 23.83 -0.29 -22.23
N VAL A 222 23.00 -1.30 -22.08
CA VAL A 222 22.89 -2.12 -20.86
C VAL A 222 23.60 -3.44 -21.06
N PRO A 223 24.59 -3.82 -20.24
CA PRO A 223 25.29 -5.11 -20.35
C PRO A 223 24.32 -6.28 -20.30
N VAL A 224 24.58 -7.35 -21.03
CA VAL A 224 23.71 -8.55 -21.06
C VAL A 224 23.59 -9.21 -19.66
N GLU A 225 24.62 -9.12 -18.83
CA GLU A 225 24.62 -9.58 -17.46
C GLU A 225 23.66 -8.80 -16.54
N ASN A 226 23.15 -7.65 -16.97
CA ASN A 226 22.15 -6.86 -16.28
C ASN A 226 20.71 -7.19 -16.70
N VAL A 227 20.50 -8.23 -17.54
CA VAL A 227 19.16 -8.82 -17.68
C VAL A 227 18.76 -9.43 -16.35
N LEU A 228 17.63 -9.03 -15.80
CA LEU A 228 17.10 -9.57 -14.56
C LEU A 228 16.20 -10.77 -14.87
N GLY A 229 16.59 -11.95 -14.40
CA GLY A 229 15.94 -13.21 -14.74
C GLY A 229 16.16 -13.64 -16.19
N GLU A 230 15.13 -14.09 -16.88
CA GLU A 230 15.18 -14.61 -18.24
C GLU A 230 14.54 -13.66 -19.26
N VAL A 231 15.13 -13.57 -20.45
CA VAL A 231 14.55 -12.81 -21.58
C VAL A 231 13.15 -13.34 -21.92
N GLY A 232 12.17 -12.42 -22.03
CA GLY A 232 10.77 -12.75 -22.31
C GLY A 232 9.94 -13.15 -21.07
N ARG A 233 10.55 -13.26 -19.89
CA ARG A 233 9.86 -13.63 -18.64
C ARG A 233 9.74 -12.49 -17.61
N GLY A 234 10.04 -11.27 -18.00
CA GLY A 234 9.97 -10.10 -17.13
C GLY A 234 8.59 -9.84 -16.54
N HIS A 235 7.51 -10.28 -17.20
CA HIS A 235 6.15 -10.19 -16.68
C HIS A 235 5.95 -10.96 -15.35
N ILE A 236 6.66 -12.08 -15.17
CA ILE A 236 6.65 -12.84 -13.91
C ILE A 236 7.24 -11.98 -12.78
N ILE A 237 8.34 -11.30 -13.08
CA ILE A 237 9.02 -10.40 -12.12
C ILE A 237 8.10 -9.22 -11.78
N ALA A 238 7.52 -8.59 -12.81
CA ALA A 238 6.64 -7.45 -12.65
C ALA A 238 5.43 -7.78 -11.75
N PHE A 239 4.71 -8.84 -12.06
CA PHE A 239 3.48 -9.18 -11.32
C PHE A 239 3.75 -9.75 -9.93
N ASN A 240 4.91 -10.40 -9.71
CA ASN A 240 5.31 -10.85 -8.37
C ASN A 240 5.56 -9.66 -7.42
N ALA A 241 6.31 -8.66 -7.88
CA ALA A 241 6.55 -7.43 -7.13
C ALA A 241 5.24 -6.68 -6.83
N LEU A 242 4.33 -6.59 -7.82
CA LEU A 242 3.03 -5.93 -7.65
C LEU A 242 2.11 -6.64 -6.65
N ASN A 243 2.18 -7.96 -6.47
CA ASN A 243 1.36 -8.65 -5.46
C ASN A 243 1.76 -8.23 -4.03
N ILE A 244 3.05 -8.09 -3.76
CA ILE A 244 3.53 -7.53 -2.47
C ILE A 244 3.12 -6.06 -2.35
N GLY A 245 3.26 -5.27 -3.40
CA GLY A 245 2.83 -3.87 -3.41
C GLY A 245 1.35 -3.72 -3.08
N ARG A 246 0.47 -4.56 -3.65
CA ARG A 246 -0.96 -4.59 -3.34
C ARG A 246 -1.23 -4.89 -1.86
N LEU A 247 -0.56 -5.89 -1.31
CA LEU A 247 -0.69 -6.24 0.11
C LEU A 247 -0.26 -5.09 1.02
N LYS A 248 0.83 -4.38 0.67
CA LYS A 248 1.34 -3.22 1.43
C LYS A 248 0.33 -2.07 1.54
N ILE A 249 -0.66 -1.98 0.65
CA ILE A 249 -1.75 -1.00 0.80
C ILE A 249 -2.56 -1.22 2.09
N GLY A 250 -2.58 -2.45 2.64
CA GLY A 250 -3.19 -2.75 3.94
C GLY A 250 -2.58 -1.93 5.09
N PRO A 251 -1.30 -2.14 5.46
CA PRO A 251 -0.64 -1.37 6.50
C PRO A 251 -0.57 0.13 6.19
N TYR A 252 -0.42 0.54 4.91
CA TYR A 252 -0.47 1.95 4.51
C TYR A 252 -1.80 2.61 4.88
N ALA A 253 -2.90 1.93 4.57
CA ALA A 253 -4.24 2.42 4.89
C ALA A 253 -4.49 2.45 6.40
N VAL A 254 -4.06 1.41 7.14
CA VAL A 254 -4.27 1.32 8.58
C VAL A 254 -3.48 2.38 9.33
N GLY A 255 -2.18 2.55 9.04
CA GLY A 255 -1.35 3.55 9.72
C GLY A 255 -1.86 4.98 9.48
N ALA A 256 -2.16 5.33 8.23
CA ALA A 256 -2.76 6.64 7.90
C ALA A 256 -4.12 6.84 8.58
N SER A 257 -4.98 5.81 8.58
CA SER A 257 -6.31 5.88 9.19
C SER A 257 -6.26 6.03 10.72
N LYS A 258 -5.34 5.33 11.39
CA LYS A 258 -5.14 5.47 12.85
C LYS A 258 -4.71 6.89 13.21
N GLU A 259 -3.83 7.49 12.43
CA GLU A 259 -3.38 8.87 12.65
C GLU A 259 -4.52 9.88 12.44
N VAL A 260 -5.27 9.76 11.33
CA VAL A 260 -6.41 10.63 11.06
C VAL A 260 -7.51 10.48 12.12
N LEU A 261 -7.77 9.26 12.58
CA LEU A 261 -8.72 9.02 13.68
C LEU A 261 -8.24 9.69 14.99
N ALA A 262 -6.95 9.60 15.34
CA ALA A 262 -6.39 10.24 16.53
C ALA A 262 -6.53 11.77 16.45
N LEU A 263 -6.19 12.39 15.32
CA LEU A 263 -6.38 13.82 15.07
C LEU A 263 -7.85 14.22 15.20
N SER A 264 -8.76 13.43 14.64
CA SER A 264 -10.20 13.67 14.68
C SER A 264 -10.78 13.55 16.08
N LEU A 265 -10.31 12.59 16.88
CA LEU A 265 -10.69 12.41 18.28
C LEU A 265 -10.24 13.61 19.13
N ALA A 266 -8.98 14.04 18.97
CA ALA A 266 -8.44 15.20 19.68
C ALA A 266 -9.25 16.46 19.33
N TYR A 267 -9.44 16.73 18.06
CA TYR A 267 -10.20 17.89 17.60
C TYR A 267 -11.67 17.87 18.10
N ALA A 268 -12.33 16.71 18.03
CA ALA A 268 -13.72 16.59 18.47
C ALA A 268 -13.91 16.82 19.97
N LYS A 269 -12.90 16.51 20.80
CA LYS A 269 -12.92 16.76 22.25
C LYS A 269 -12.69 18.21 22.64
N GLU A 270 -12.02 18.98 21.78
CA GLU A 270 -11.67 20.40 22.02
C GLU A 270 -12.65 21.36 21.38
N ARG A 271 -13.09 21.08 20.13
CA ARG A 271 -13.96 21.97 19.38
C ARG A 271 -15.35 22.07 19.99
N LYS A 272 -15.79 23.28 20.28
CA LYS A 272 -17.12 23.56 20.83
C LYS A 272 -18.03 24.17 19.74
N ALA A 273 -19.28 23.73 19.73
CA ALA A 273 -20.38 24.30 18.98
C ALA A 273 -21.68 24.09 19.75
N PHE A 274 -22.62 25.02 19.65
CA PHE A 274 -23.93 24.93 20.32
C PHE A 274 -23.84 24.67 21.85
N GLY A 275 -22.82 25.23 22.51
CA GLY A 275 -22.65 25.15 23.96
C GLY A 275 -21.95 23.90 24.49
N THR A 276 -21.58 22.93 23.64
CA THR A 276 -20.88 21.69 24.04
C THR A 276 -19.75 21.34 23.09
N THR A 277 -18.93 20.32 23.41
CA THR A 277 -17.93 19.79 22.47
C THR A 277 -18.62 19.02 21.34
N ILE A 278 -18.03 19.04 20.14
CA ILE A 278 -18.65 18.34 18.99
C ILE A 278 -18.64 16.82 19.17
N SER A 279 -17.80 16.26 20.05
CA SER A 279 -17.79 14.84 20.44
C SER A 279 -19.12 14.35 21.01
N GLU A 280 -19.96 15.25 21.55
CA GLU A 280 -21.26 14.90 22.11
C GLU A 280 -22.35 14.73 21.03
N PHE A 281 -22.11 15.17 19.78
CA PHE A 281 -23.08 15.04 18.71
C PHE A 281 -23.08 13.65 18.10
N GLY A 282 -24.28 13.06 18.00
CA GLY A 282 -24.46 11.71 17.42
C GLY A 282 -23.88 11.56 16.02
N ALA A 283 -23.92 12.62 15.18
CA ALA A 283 -23.33 12.61 13.85
C ALA A 283 -21.80 12.47 13.88
N ILE A 284 -21.12 13.11 14.84
CA ILE A 284 -19.66 12.99 15.01
C ILE A 284 -19.30 11.62 15.56
N GLN A 285 -20.06 11.14 16.57
CA GLN A 285 -19.89 9.79 17.11
C GLN A 285 -20.05 8.71 16.05
N HIS A 286 -21.03 8.87 15.14
CA HIS A 286 -21.22 7.98 13.99
C HIS A 286 -19.96 7.93 13.12
N LYS A 287 -19.41 9.08 12.74
CA LYS A 287 -18.20 9.16 11.89
C LYS A 287 -17.00 8.50 12.55
N LEU A 288 -16.72 8.82 13.83
CA LEU A 288 -15.60 8.24 14.59
C LEU A 288 -15.72 6.70 14.69
N ALA A 289 -16.92 6.19 14.94
CA ALA A 289 -17.16 4.75 15.01
C ALA A 289 -16.93 4.08 13.64
N GLU A 290 -17.45 4.67 12.57
CA GLU A 290 -17.28 4.17 11.19
C GLU A 290 -15.81 4.15 10.76
N MET A 291 -15.03 5.18 11.14
CA MET A 291 -13.58 5.19 10.90
C MET A 291 -12.90 4.00 11.59
N ALA A 292 -13.19 3.77 12.87
CA ALA A 292 -12.60 2.67 13.63
C ALA A 292 -13.00 1.28 13.11
N VAL A 293 -14.26 1.11 12.73
CA VAL A 293 -14.78 -0.15 12.14
C VAL A 293 -14.03 -0.51 10.85
N ARG A 294 -13.76 0.50 9.99
CA ARG A 294 -12.98 0.29 8.76
C ARG A 294 -11.52 -0.04 9.06
N ILE A 295 -10.90 0.60 10.04
CA ILE A 295 -9.54 0.26 10.48
C ILE A 295 -9.51 -1.20 10.93
N PHE A 296 -10.44 -1.62 11.79
CA PHE A 296 -10.53 -3.00 12.28
C PHE A 296 -10.66 -4.02 11.15
N ALA A 297 -11.52 -3.73 10.16
CA ALA A 297 -11.73 -4.62 9.02
C ALA A 297 -10.47 -4.75 8.15
N VAL A 298 -9.82 -3.63 7.78
CA VAL A 298 -8.58 -3.65 6.98
C VAL A 298 -7.46 -4.37 7.71
N GLU A 299 -7.30 -4.08 9.00
CA GLU A 299 -6.29 -4.70 9.86
C GLU A 299 -6.48 -6.22 9.94
N SER A 300 -7.71 -6.68 10.16
CA SER A 300 -8.05 -8.10 10.19
C SER A 300 -7.77 -8.78 8.84
N LEU A 301 -8.09 -8.10 7.75
CA LEU A 301 -7.95 -8.60 6.39
C LEU A 301 -6.47 -8.78 5.99
N TYR A 302 -5.64 -7.75 6.12
CA TYR A 302 -4.26 -7.85 5.65
C TYR A 302 -3.41 -8.76 6.54
N TRP A 303 -3.61 -8.76 7.86
CA TRP A 303 -2.88 -9.67 8.75
C TRP A 303 -3.18 -11.13 8.48
N ARG A 304 -4.45 -11.46 8.15
CA ARG A 304 -4.80 -12.82 7.69
C ARG A 304 -4.00 -13.21 6.45
N VAL A 305 -3.89 -12.33 5.45
CA VAL A 305 -3.13 -12.59 4.21
C VAL A 305 -1.64 -12.70 4.49
N VAL A 306 -1.07 -11.86 5.35
CA VAL A 306 0.33 -11.97 5.80
C VAL A 306 0.60 -13.37 6.37
N GLY A 307 -0.24 -13.84 7.30
CA GLY A 307 -0.11 -15.18 7.88
C GLY A 307 -0.24 -16.31 6.84
N GLN A 308 -1.13 -16.15 5.86
CA GLN A 308 -1.27 -17.12 4.76
C GLN A 308 -0.03 -17.16 3.86
N ILE A 309 0.57 -16.00 3.52
CA ILE A 309 1.78 -15.92 2.69
C ILE A 309 2.97 -16.57 3.40
N GLN A 310 3.12 -16.37 4.71
CA GLN A 310 4.20 -17.01 5.48
C GLN A 310 4.11 -18.55 5.49
N GLN A 311 2.92 -19.10 5.26
CA GLN A 311 2.67 -20.55 5.19
C GLN A 311 2.61 -21.07 3.74
N ALA A 312 2.47 -20.18 2.75
CA ALA A 312 2.32 -20.56 1.35
C ALA A 312 3.65 -20.90 0.68
N SER A 313 3.57 -21.73 -0.36
CA SER A 313 4.74 -22.09 -1.18
C SER A 313 5.18 -20.94 -2.08
N ALA A 314 4.27 -20.07 -2.48
CA ALA A 314 4.57 -18.91 -3.33
C ALA A 314 3.48 -17.82 -3.21
N ILE A 315 3.91 -16.55 -3.22
CA ILE A 315 3.00 -15.40 -3.12
C ILE A 315 1.99 -15.30 -4.26
N LYS A 316 2.32 -15.82 -5.45
CA LYS A 316 1.43 -15.86 -6.61
C LYS A 316 0.13 -16.61 -6.34
N ASP A 317 0.14 -17.55 -5.39
CA ASP A 317 -1.01 -18.38 -5.04
C ASP A 317 -2.07 -17.58 -4.25
N LEU A 318 -1.67 -16.41 -3.72
CA LEU A 318 -2.53 -15.47 -2.95
C LEU A 318 -2.71 -14.12 -3.69
N ALA A 319 -2.56 -14.10 -5.02
CA ALA A 319 -2.69 -12.89 -5.82
C ALA A 319 -4.10 -12.27 -5.75
N GLN A 320 -5.15 -13.09 -5.61
CA GLN A 320 -6.53 -12.61 -5.45
C GLN A 320 -6.72 -11.95 -4.08
N GLU A 321 -6.25 -12.56 -3.02
CA GLU A 321 -6.31 -12.04 -1.66
C GLU A 321 -5.53 -10.71 -1.53
N CYS A 322 -4.34 -10.60 -2.14
CA CYS A 322 -3.60 -9.35 -2.23
C CYS A 322 -4.41 -8.25 -2.95
N SER A 323 -5.14 -8.62 -4.03
CA SER A 323 -6.03 -7.70 -4.74
C SER A 323 -7.24 -7.31 -3.89
N MET A 324 -7.83 -8.24 -3.11
CA MET A 324 -8.93 -7.95 -2.17
C MET A 324 -8.48 -6.97 -1.08
N VAL A 325 -7.29 -7.19 -0.50
CA VAL A 325 -6.70 -6.25 0.47
C VAL A 325 -6.55 -4.86 -0.14
N LYS A 326 -5.97 -4.77 -1.34
CA LYS A 326 -5.72 -3.50 -2.03
C LYS A 326 -7.01 -2.71 -2.25
N VAL A 327 -8.04 -3.35 -2.78
CA VAL A 327 -9.32 -2.69 -3.06
C VAL A 327 -9.96 -2.22 -1.75
N TYR A 328 -10.15 -3.13 -0.80
CA TYR A 328 -10.83 -2.81 0.45
C TYR A 328 -10.10 -1.74 1.26
N ALA A 329 -8.78 -1.87 1.42
CA ALA A 329 -7.96 -0.94 2.19
C ALA A 329 -7.93 0.46 1.57
N SER A 330 -7.76 0.57 0.24
CA SER A 330 -7.71 1.87 -0.44
C SER A 330 -9.05 2.61 -0.40
N GLU A 331 -10.17 1.88 -0.41
CA GLU A 331 -11.51 2.47 -0.26
C GLU A 331 -11.80 2.86 1.18
N ALA A 332 -11.37 2.04 2.14
CA ALA A 332 -11.52 2.31 3.57
C ALA A 332 -10.75 3.57 4.00
N VAL A 333 -9.47 3.69 3.64
CA VAL A 333 -8.69 4.89 3.97
C VAL A 333 -9.27 6.13 3.29
N GLY A 334 -9.75 6.00 2.04
CA GLY A 334 -10.42 7.10 1.34
C GLY A 334 -11.63 7.64 2.11
N TYR A 335 -12.42 6.76 2.74
CA TYR A 335 -13.51 7.16 3.63
C TYR A 335 -12.99 7.83 4.92
N VAL A 336 -11.98 7.25 5.55
CA VAL A 336 -11.45 7.75 6.83
C VAL A 336 -10.86 9.16 6.70
N VAL A 337 -10.10 9.41 5.64
CA VAL A 337 -9.49 10.73 5.42
C VAL A 337 -10.53 11.79 5.06
N ASP A 338 -11.59 11.41 4.32
CA ASP A 338 -12.71 12.28 4.00
C ASP A 338 -13.46 12.72 5.27
N GLU A 339 -13.77 11.76 6.14
CA GLU A 339 -14.40 12.05 7.44
C GLU A 339 -13.48 12.84 8.37
N GLY A 340 -12.16 12.64 8.29
CA GLY A 340 -11.19 13.45 9.01
C GLY A 340 -11.30 14.93 8.64
N VAL A 341 -11.30 15.24 7.36
CA VAL A 341 -11.52 16.61 6.86
C VAL A 341 -12.90 17.13 7.30
N GLN A 342 -13.93 16.32 7.16
CA GLN A 342 -15.31 16.72 7.47
C GLN A 342 -15.51 17.02 8.96
N ILE A 343 -14.90 16.24 9.89
CA ILE A 343 -14.97 16.49 11.33
C ILE A 343 -14.31 17.83 11.69
N HIS A 344 -13.20 18.17 11.01
CA HIS A 344 -12.50 19.44 11.23
C HIS A 344 -13.23 20.64 10.60
N GLY A 345 -14.20 20.42 9.68
CA GLY A 345 -14.93 21.46 8.98
C GLY A 345 -13.99 22.35 8.16
N GLY A 346 -14.20 23.67 8.15
CA GLY A 346 -13.36 24.61 7.40
C GLY A 346 -11.87 24.54 7.74
N TYR A 347 -11.53 24.21 8.97
CA TYR A 347 -10.13 23.99 9.38
C TYR A 347 -9.53 22.76 8.72
N GLY A 348 -10.31 21.69 8.48
CA GLY A 348 -9.84 20.51 7.77
C GLY A 348 -9.49 20.75 6.30
N TYR A 349 -9.92 21.87 5.73
CA TYR A 349 -9.58 22.29 4.36
C TYR A 349 -8.38 23.24 4.30
N HIS A 350 -7.78 23.55 5.47
CA HIS A 350 -6.64 24.46 5.59
C HIS A 350 -5.35 23.68 5.77
N GLN A 351 -4.28 24.09 5.06
CA GLN A 351 -3.00 23.37 5.01
C GLN A 351 -2.24 23.31 6.35
N ASP A 352 -2.61 24.13 7.34
CA ASP A 352 -2.04 24.04 8.69
C ASP A 352 -2.56 22.82 9.48
N TYR A 353 -3.59 22.13 8.98
CA TYR A 353 -4.16 20.94 9.59
C TYR A 353 -3.82 19.70 8.76
N ALA A 354 -3.12 18.76 9.35
CA ALA A 354 -2.58 17.59 8.66
C ALA A 354 -3.63 16.73 7.93
N VAL A 355 -4.89 16.77 8.33
CA VAL A 355 -5.97 15.95 7.74
C VAL A 355 -6.18 16.24 6.25
N GLU A 356 -5.95 17.47 5.78
CA GLU A 356 -6.06 17.80 4.35
C GLU A 356 -4.95 17.10 3.54
N ARG A 357 -3.73 17.00 4.09
CA ARG A 357 -2.63 16.28 3.45
C ARG A 357 -2.95 14.79 3.32
N PHE A 358 -3.44 14.16 4.40
CA PHE A 358 -3.87 12.75 4.35
C PHE A 358 -4.94 12.51 3.29
N TYR A 359 -5.87 13.45 3.12
CA TYR A 359 -6.91 13.36 2.09
C TYR A 359 -6.31 13.35 0.68
N ARG A 360 -5.41 14.29 0.38
CA ARG A 360 -4.75 14.37 -0.93
C ARG A 360 -3.88 13.14 -1.20
N ASP A 361 -3.09 12.73 -0.20
CA ASP A 361 -2.15 11.62 -0.31
C ASP A 361 -2.86 10.27 -0.51
N ALA A 362 -3.95 10.01 0.21
CA ALA A 362 -4.70 8.76 0.12
C ALA A 362 -5.37 8.55 -1.24
N ARG A 363 -5.62 9.62 -2.02
CA ARG A 363 -6.36 9.50 -3.28
C ARG A 363 -5.68 8.60 -4.30
N ILE A 364 -4.36 8.55 -4.33
CA ILE A 364 -3.59 7.72 -5.27
C ILE A 364 -3.72 6.22 -4.98
N PHE A 365 -4.07 5.82 -3.76
CA PHE A 365 -4.12 4.41 -3.35
C PHE A 365 -5.14 3.59 -4.14
N ARG A 366 -6.16 4.22 -4.73
CA ARG A 366 -7.11 3.56 -5.62
C ARG A 366 -6.59 3.38 -7.04
N ILE A 367 -5.45 4.01 -7.40
CA ILE A 367 -4.92 4.09 -8.78
C ILE A 367 -3.67 3.22 -8.94
N PHE A 368 -2.63 3.43 -8.12
CA PHE A 368 -1.38 2.69 -8.23
C PHE A 368 -1.52 1.23 -7.74
N GLU A 369 -0.53 0.37 -7.98
CA GLU A 369 -0.57 -1.09 -7.76
C GLU A 369 -1.71 -1.77 -8.56
N GLY A 370 -2.06 -1.18 -9.72
CA GLY A 370 -3.25 -1.46 -10.51
C GLY A 370 -4.50 -0.79 -9.96
N THR A 371 -5.31 -0.19 -10.84
CA THR A 371 -6.54 0.48 -10.39
C THR A 371 -7.48 -0.49 -9.65
N ASN A 372 -8.40 0.05 -8.83
CA ASN A 372 -9.38 -0.79 -8.13
C ASN A 372 -10.24 -1.60 -9.11
N GLU A 373 -10.51 -1.04 -10.28
CA GLU A 373 -11.25 -1.69 -11.35
C GLU A 373 -10.50 -2.92 -11.87
N ILE A 374 -9.20 -2.79 -12.22
CA ILE A 374 -8.41 -3.93 -12.71
C ILE A 374 -8.21 -4.99 -11.61
N ASN A 375 -8.07 -4.58 -10.35
CA ASN A 375 -8.01 -5.55 -9.26
C ASN A 375 -9.33 -6.32 -9.10
N ARG A 376 -10.49 -5.69 -9.31
CA ARG A 376 -11.78 -6.38 -9.34
C ARG A 376 -11.88 -7.39 -10.49
N VAL A 377 -11.37 -7.03 -11.67
CA VAL A 377 -11.27 -7.99 -12.80
C VAL A 377 -10.37 -9.18 -12.46
N LEU A 378 -9.25 -8.96 -11.76
CA LEU A 378 -8.36 -10.04 -11.33
C LEU A 378 -9.03 -10.98 -10.28
N ILE A 379 -9.91 -10.44 -9.44
CA ILE A 379 -10.65 -11.22 -8.44
C ILE A 379 -11.75 -12.04 -9.09
N SER A 380 -12.57 -11.44 -9.94
CA SER A 380 -13.77 -12.09 -10.50
C SER A 380 -13.50 -12.91 -11.76
N ARG A 381 -12.53 -12.47 -12.59
CA ARG A 381 -12.26 -12.99 -13.95
C ARG A 381 -13.47 -12.95 -14.90
N ASP A 382 -14.49 -12.18 -14.57
CA ASP A 382 -15.70 -11.97 -15.35
C ASP A 382 -15.74 -10.52 -15.84
N GLN A 383 -16.15 -10.30 -17.10
CA GLN A 383 -16.16 -8.96 -17.69
C GLN A 383 -17.54 -8.28 -17.59
N GLU A 384 -18.61 -9.01 -17.47
CA GLU A 384 -19.98 -8.47 -17.49
C GLU A 384 -20.45 -8.08 -16.09
N VAL A 385 -20.38 -9.03 -15.16
CA VAL A 385 -20.80 -8.81 -13.75
C VAL A 385 -19.62 -8.83 -12.78
N GLY A 386 -18.40 -8.67 -13.30
CA GLY A 386 -17.15 -8.85 -12.59
C GLY A 386 -17.00 -7.95 -11.37
N THR A 387 -17.45 -6.70 -11.46
CA THR A 387 -17.41 -5.77 -10.32
C THR A 387 -18.26 -6.28 -9.16
N ALA A 388 -19.48 -6.70 -9.43
CA ALA A 388 -20.40 -7.20 -8.40
C ALA A 388 -19.90 -8.52 -7.79
N LEU A 389 -19.38 -9.45 -8.61
CA LEU A 389 -18.77 -10.69 -8.12
C LEU A 389 -17.54 -10.43 -7.24
N ALA A 390 -16.68 -9.49 -7.66
CA ALA A 390 -15.52 -9.10 -6.88
C ALA A 390 -15.92 -8.47 -5.55
N ASP A 391 -16.94 -7.61 -5.54
CA ASP A 391 -17.42 -6.97 -4.32
C ASP A 391 -17.99 -8.00 -3.34
N ILE A 392 -18.74 -9.00 -3.81
CA ILE A 392 -19.19 -10.14 -2.97
C ILE A 392 -17.98 -10.85 -2.36
N ALA A 393 -16.96 -11.19 -3.15
CA ALA A 393 -15.77 -11.89 -2.67
C ALA A 393 -15.00 -11.05 -1.64
N ILE A 394 -14.79 -9.75 -1.92
CA ILE A 394 -14.11 -8.82 -1.03
C ILE A 394 -14.84 -8.67 0.31
N GLN A 395 -16.17 -8.45 0.28
CA GLN A 395 -16.96 -8.27 1.50
C GLN A 395 -17.02 -9.56 2.33
N THR A 396 -17.15 -10.71 1.68
CA THR A 396 -17.14 -12.02 2.36
C THR A 396 -15.79 -12.25 3.04
N PHE A 397 -14.68 -12.04 2.34
CA PHE A 397 -13.34 -12.25 2.89
C PHE A 397 -13.01 -11.27 4.02
N ALA A 398 -13.45 -10.01 3.92
CA ALA A 398 -13.28 -9.01 4.97
C ALA A 398 -14.08 -9.37 6.22
N LEU A 399 -15.35 -9.79 6.06
CA LEU A 399 -16.19 -10.23 7.15
C LEU A 399 -15.59 -11.45 7.87
N GLU A 400 -15.25 -12.51 7.14
CA GLU A 400 -14.61 -13.70 7.71
C GLU A 400 -13.32 -13.35 8.48
N SER A 401 -12.50 -12.45 7.94
CA SER A 401 -11.26 -12.03 8.59
C SER A 401 -11.53 -11.28 9.90
N ALA A 402 -12.54 -10.39 9.92
CA ALA A 402 -12.97 -9.69 11.11
C ALA A 402 -13.55 -10.65 12.17
N GLU A 403 -14.33 -11.65 11.76
CA GLU A 403 -14.90 -12.67 12.65
C GLU A 403 -13.80 -13.52 13.30
N LEU A 404 -12.83 -14.00 12.52
CA LEU A 404 -11.71 -14.80 13.02
C LEU A 404 -10.89 -14.01 14.05
N ARG A 405 -10.70 -12.71 13.83
CA ARG A 405 -10.02 -11.85 14.80
C ARG A 405 -10.89 -11.59 16.03
N ALA A 406 -12.16 -11.25 15.85
CA ALA A 406 -13.08 -10.95 16.94
C ALA A 406 -13.30 -12.13 17.90
N GLN A 407 -13.19 -13.39 17.40
CA GLN A 407 -13.26 -14.59 18.24
C GLN A 407 -12.10 -14.68 19.25
N LYS A 408 -10.94 -14.07 18.95
CA LYS A 408 -9.76 -14.05 19.83
C LYS A 408 -9.81 -12.88 20.84
N LEU A 409 -10.69 -11.92 20.60
CA LEU A 409 -10.78 -10.67 21.35
C LEU A 409 -12.08 -10.59 22.15
N GLY A 410 -12.16 -9.63 23.05
CA GLY A 410 -13.30 -9.43 23.92
C GLY A 410 -14.51 -8.75 23.22
N PRO A 411 -15.53 -8.35 24.00
CA PRO A 411 -16.79 -7.81 23.49
C PRO A 411 -16.65 -6.58 22.58
N HIS A 412 -15.54 -5.84 22.70
CA HIS A 412 -15.29 -4.64 21.91
C HIS A 412 -15.10 -4.94 20.42
N ALA A 413 -14.31 -5.95 20.12
CA ALA A 413 -14.12 -6.43 18.74
C ALA A 413 -15.40 -7.01 18.17
N GLN A 414 -16.22 -7.66 18.99
CA GLN A 414 -17.53 -8.19 18.58
C GLN A 414 -18.50 -7.09 18.16
N ASP A 415 -18.52 -5.93 18.87
CA ASP A 415 -19.33 -4.77 18.47
C ASP A 415 -18.91 -4.23 17.09
N MET A 416 -17.60 -4.12 16.83
CA MET A 416 -17.09 -3.70 15.52
C MET A 416 -17.43 -4.73 14.43
N CYS A 417 -17.24 -6.02 14.73
CA CYS A 417 -17.56 -7.12 13.81
C CYS A 417 -19.05 -7.16 13.46
N ALA A 418 -19.94 -6.86 14.40
CA ALA A 418 -21.39 -6.79 14.15
C ALA A 418 -21.75 -5.70 13.13
N LEU A 419 -21.07 -4.53 13.18
CA LEU A 419 -21.26 -3.49 12.17
C LEU A 419 -20.66 -3.87 10.81
N ILE A 420 -19.50 -4.52 10.79
CA ILE A 420 -18.89 -5.04 9.54
C ILE A 420 -19.81 -6.06 8.89
N ARG A 421 -20.38 -6.98 9.68
CA ARG A 421 -21.35 -7.97 9.19
C ARG A 421 -22.55 -7.29 8.54
N HIS A 422 -23.19 -6.36 9.24
CA HIS A 422 -24.33 -5.63 8.72
C HIS A 422 -24.02 -4.94 7.39
N GLN A 423 -22.90 -4.22 7.31
CA GLN A 423 -22.47 -3.53 6.09
C GLN A 423 -22.10 -4.49 4.95
N ALA A 424 -21.43 -5.60 5.26
CA ALA A 424 -21.08 -6.61 4.26
C ALA A 424 -22.34 -7.29 3.68
N GLU A 425 -23.31 -7.65 4.53
CA GLU A 425 -24.55 -8.24 4.10
C GLU A 425 -25.36 -7.31 3.18
N GLU A 426 -25.47 -6.01 3.49
CA GLU A 426 -26.12 -5.01 2.62
C GLU A 426 -25.44 -4.91 1.26
N ARG A 427 -24.11 -4.86 1.24
CA ARG A 427 -23.33 -4.76 -0.01
C ARG A 427 -23.42 -6.03 -0.84
N ILE A 428 -23.32 -7.22 -0.21
CA ILE A 428 -23.47 -8.52 -0.87
C ILE A 428 -24.86 -8.65 -1.47
N GLU A 429 -25.89 -8.24 -0.74
CA GLU A 429 -27.26 -8.26 -1.24
C GLU A 429 -27.44 -7.33 -2.44
N SER A 430 -26.91 -6.11 -2.38
CA SER A 430 -26.93 -5.16 -3.50
C SER A 430 -26.25 -5.72 -4.74
N ALA A 431 -25.04 -6.26 -4.58
CA ALA A 431 -24.27 -6.87 -5.67
C ALA A 431 -24.98 -8.10 -6.25
N THR A 432 -25.61 -8.92 -5.38
CA THR A 432 -26.40 -10.08 -5.82
C THR A 432 -27.59 -9.66 -6.68
N ARG A 433 -28.32 -8.61 -6.29
CA ARG A 433 -29.44 -8.07 -7.10
C ARG A 433 -28.95 -7.56 -8.46
N GLU A 434 -27.80 -6.90 -8.51
CA GLU A 434 -27.20 -6.42 -9.76
C GLU A 434 -26.87 -7.57 -10.71
N ILE A 435 -26.25 -8.66 -10.23
CA ILE A 435 -25.93 -9.83 -11.01
C ILE A 435 -27.20 -10.49 -11.58
N HIS A 436 -28.23 -10.66 -10.74
CA HIS A 436 -29.48 -11.27 -11.18
C HIS A 436 -30.22 -10.42 -12.20
N ALA A 437 -30.23 -9.09 -12.01
CA ALA A 437 -30.81 -8.15 -12.98
C ALA A 437 -30.09 -8.23 -14.34
N ALA A 438 -28.76 -8.25 -14.36
CA ALA A 438 -27.98 -8.39 -15.59
C ALA A 438 -28.25 -9.71 -16.32
N ARG A 439 -28.51 -10.80 -15.57
CA ARG A 439 -28.78 -12.14 -16.12
C ARG A 439 -30.26 -12.41 -16.40
N GLY A 440 -31.15 -11.45 -16.18
CA GLY A 440 -32.59 -11.61 -16.37
C GLY A 440 -33.23 -12.66 -15.47
N SER A 441 -32.70 -12.86 -14.26
CA SER A 441 -33.17 -13.82 -13.27
C SER A 441 -33.59 -13.14 -11.96
N GLU A 442 -34.39 -13.78 -11.14
CA GLU A 442 -34.76 -13.26 -9.82
C GLU A 442 -33.71 -13.62 -8.76
N PRO A 443 -33.35 -12.68 -7.87
CA PRO A 443 -32.44 -12.97 -6.77
C PRO A 443 -33.09 -13.93 -5.76
N PRO A 444 -32.31 -14.79 -5.07
CA PRO A 444 -32.82 -15.64 -4.05
C PRO A 444 -33.45 -14.83 -2.91
N VAL A 445 -34.66 -15.25 -2.49
CA VAL A 445 -35.29 -14.66 -1.31
C VAL A 445 -34.53 -15.11 -0.07
N ARG A 446 -33.86 -14.17 0.61
CA ARG A 446 -33.24 -14.42 1.90
C ARG A 446 -34.21 -14.06 3.03
N PRO A 447 -34.25 -14.84 4.12
CA PRO A 447 -34.94 -14.38 5.31
C PRO A 447 -34.34 -13.07 5.81
N PRO A 448 -35.16 -12.15 6.34
CA PRO A 448 -34.63 -10.90 6.87
C PRO A 448 -33.62 -11.19 7.99
N ALA A 449 -32.47 -10.52 7.96
CA ALA A 449 -31.49 -10.58 9.04
C ALA A 449 -32.12 -10.06 10.34
N ALA A 450 -31.68 -10.58 11.47
CA ALA A 450 -32.11 -10.07 12.76
C ALA A 450 -31.79 -8.57 12.85
N PRO A 451 -32.72 -7.73 13.33
CA PRO A 451 -32.50 -6.30 13.40
C PRO A 451 -31.33 -5.97 14.34
N VAL A 452 -30.36 -5.22 13.84
CA VAL A 452 -29.20 -4.75 14.58
C VAL A 452 -29.39 -3.26 14.87
N ASP A 453 -29.33 -2.85 16.14
CA ASP A 453 -29.32 -1.43 16.48
C ASP A 453 -27.93 -0.83 16.20
N THR A 454 -27.71 -0.49 14.94
CA THR A 454 -26.45 0.08 14.47
C THR A 454 -26.14 1.46 15.10
N ILE A 455 -27.16 2.19 15.53
CA ILE A 455 -27.01 3.50 16.21
C ILE A 455 -26.39 3.28 17.61
N ALA A 456 -26.97 2.37 18.38
CA ALA A 456 -26.45 2.05 19.70
C ALA A 456 -25.02 1.49 19.65
N LEU A 457 -24.73 0.61 18.68
CA LEU A 457 -23.39 0.07 18.47
C LEU A 457 -22.37 1.18 18.16
N ARG A 458 -22.69 2.09 17.22
CA ARG A 458 -21.80 3.20 16.86
C ARG A 458 -21.55 4.13 18.06
N ARG A 459 -22.57 4.45 18.84
CA ARG A 459 -22.43 5.27 20.06
C ARG A 459 -21.50 4.58 21.09
N LYS A 460 -21.66 3.28 21.28
CA LYS A 460 -20.84 2.49 22.19
C LYS A 460 -19.36 2.47 21.76
N ILE A 461 -19.10 2.25 20.47
CA ILE A 461 -17.75 2.28 19.90
C ILE A 461 -17.15 3.69 20.03
N ALA A 462 -17.87 4.73 19.60
CA ALA A 462 -17.40 6.12 19.65
C ALA A 462 -17.03 6.54 21.08
N ARG A 463 -17.82 6.18 22.08
CA ARG A 463 -17.52 6.52 23.48
C ARG A 463 -16.21 5.91 23.94
N ARG A 464 -15.94 4.64 23.61
CA ARG A 464 -14.66 4.00 23.94
C ARG A 464 -13.46 4.69 23.28
N LEU A 465 -13.60 5.06 22.02
CA LEU A 465 -12.56 5.79 21.30
C LEU A 465 -12.30 7.16 21.91
N LEU A 466 -13.36 7.88 22.28
CA LEU A 466 -13.27 9.20 22.95
C LEU A 466 -12.62 9.08 24.34
N ASP A 467 -12.99 8.06 25.12
CA ASP A 467 -12.41 7.82 26.44
C ASP A 467 -10.91 7.47 26.33
N ALA A 468 -10.55 6.62 25.38
CA ALA A 468 -9.16 6.24 25.14
C ALA A 468 -8.32 7.32 24.45
N GLY A 469 -8.94 8.24 23.70
CA GLY A 469 -8.26 9.24 22.87
C GLY A 469 -7.49 8.66 21.67
N ARG A 470 -7.72 7.39 21.35
CA ARG A 470 -7.03 6.66 20.26
C ARG A 470 -7.86 5.47 19.79
N TYR A 471 -7.41 4.87 18.68
CA TYR A 471 -7.95 3.59 18.25
C TYR A 471 -7.74 2.50 19.32
N VAL A 472 -8.80 1.82 19.69
CA VAL A 472 -8.83 0.69 20.61
C VAL A 472 -9.83 -0.37 20.13
N VAL A 473 -9.52 -1.62 20.40
CA VAL A 473 -10.32 -2.80 20.06
C VAL A 473 -10.80 -3.48 21.34
#